data_08d7a34af1bf0279465cfce842332008
#
_entry.id   08d7a34af1bf0279465cfce842332008
#
_cell.length_a   1.000
_cell.length_b   1.000
_cell.length_c   1.000
_cell.angle_alpha   90.00
_cell.angle_beta   90.00
_cell.angle_gamma   90.00
#
_symmetry.space_group_name_H-M   'P 1'
#
loop_
_entity.id
_entity.type
_entity.pdbx_description
1 polymer ?
#
loop_
_entity_poly.entity_id
_entity_poly.type
_entity_poly.pdbx_seq_one_letter_code
_entity_poly.pdbx_strand_id
1 'polypeptide(L)'
;MEHDNLNVSFIGFGEAAQAFAEGLRQEKRAVSLQAFDLKTAGPEAHLKHADYNKWNVVGKMSSSDACHKADLIFSLVTADQAENAASAAAETNLCSALFLDCNSCAPDTKKRSAKKIAAAGGRYIDLSIMTPVHPNLHKSPCLMSGSEAQAALDVTTSLGMNTKVVGGQVGAASVRKMVRSVMVKGLEALTLECFLAARAAGIEDEVISSLETSYPGFGWAQRAPYMLERMITHGNRRADEMVEVTQTLRDLEIEPHMANAITKCHREVGLMELDSQTIDSQNLGALSDAILTKLSEARVCEPLGAPHEQ
;
A
#
# COMPACT_ATOMS: atom_id res chain seq x y z
N MET A 1 3.62 -24.56 -22.13
CA MET A 1 4.89 -23.92 -22.53
C MET A 1 5.69 -23.77 -21.26
N GLU A 2 6.81 -24.48 -21.12
CA GLU A 2 7.78 -24.26 -20.05
C GLU A 2 8.31 -22.85 -20.23
N HIS A 3 8.00 -21.95 -19.30
CA HIS A 3 8.55 -20.61 -19.31
C HIS A 3 9.99 -20.70 -18.79
N ASP A 4 10.93 -20.98 -19.71
CA ASP A 4 12.34 -20.91 -19.44
C ASP A 4 12.70 -19.47 -19.02
N ASN A 5 13.04 -19.30 -17.74
CA ASN A 5 13.66 -18.11 -17.13
C ASN A 5 13.00 -16.75 -17.46
N LEU A 6 11.82 -16.50 -16.86
CA LEU A 6 11.08 -15.24 -17.00
C LEU A 6 11.87 -14.04 -16.44
N ASN A 7 11.99 -12.95 -17.19
CA ASN A 7 12.63 -11.71 -16.74
C ASN A 7 11.59 -10.84 -16.02
N VAL A 8 11.69 -10.79 -14.69
CA VAL A 8 10.78 -10.02 -13.83
C VAL A 8 11.46 -8.75 -13.37
N SER A 9 10.78 -7.63 -13.56
CA SER A 9 11.23 -6.30 -13.14
C SER A 9 10.35 -5.71 -12.06
N PHE A 10 10.97 -4.98 -11.12
CA PHE A 10 10.26 -4.18 -10.12
C PHE A 10 10.56 -2.70 -10.33
N ILE A 11 9.52 -1.89 -10.44
CA ILE A 11 9.59 -0.43 -10.35
C ILE A 11 9.10 -0.03 -8.97
N GLY A 12 10.04 0.50 -8.15
CA GLY A 12 9.91 0.56 -6.70
C GLY A 12 10.34 -0.76 -6.04
N PHE A 13 11.25 -0.67 -5.06
CA PHE A 13 11.77 -1.85 -4.35
C PHE A 13 11.68 -1.63 -2.84
N GLY A 14 10.46 -1.29 -2.38
CA GLY A 14 10.07 -1.17 -0.97
C GLY A 14 9.62 -2.52 -0.39
N GLU A 15 8.86 -2.47 0.72
CA GLU A 15 8.34 -3.63 1.47
C GLU A 15 7.68 -4.67 0.56
N ALA A 16 6.74 -4.25 -0.28
CA ALA A 16 5.94 -5.18 -1.08
C ALA A 16 6.77 -5.85 -2.20
N ALA A 17 7.67 -5.11 -2.85
CA ALA A 17 8.53 -5.68 -3.88
C ALA A 17 9.56 -6.64 -3.28
N GLN A 18 10.13 -6.32 -2.11
CA GLN A 18 11.02 -7.21 -1.38
C GLN A 18 10.31 -8.50 -0.97
N ALA A 19 9.07 -8.40 -0.45
CA ALA A 19 8.27 -9.58 -0.09
C ALA A 19 7.96 -10.45 -1.31
N PHE A 20 7.69 -9.87 -2.47
CA PHE A 20 7.49 -10.63 -3.71
C PHE A 20 8.78 -11.31 -4.17
N ALA A 21 9.92 -10.59 -4.15
CA ALA A 21 11.23 -11.17 -4.48
C ALA A 21 11.59 -12.31 -3.53
N GLU A 22 11.37 -12.12 -2.23
CA GLU A 22 11.54 -13.16 -1.20
C GLU A 22 10.76 -14.43 -1.54
N GLY A 23 9.46 -14.29 -1.77
CA GLY A 23 8.59 -15.43 -2.04
C GLY A 23 8.94 -16.17 -3.33
N LEU A 24 9.30 -15.45 -4.39
CA LEU A 24 9.77 -16.05 -5.65
C LEU A 24 11.07 -16.83 -5.45
N ARG A 25 12.00 -16.33 -4.61
CA ARG A 25 13.25 -17.02 -4.28
C ARG A 25 13.03 -18.25 -3.40
N GLN A 26 12.15 -18.16 -2.39
CA GLN A 26 11.82 -19.30 -1.52
C GLN A 26 11.22 -20.46 -2.32
N GLU A 27 10.40 -20.18 -3.31
CA GLU A 27 9.82 -21.21 -4.19
C GLU A 27 10.75 -21.66 -5.32
N LYS A 28 11.98 -21.14 -5.38
CA LYS A 28 12.96 -21.48 -6.41
C LYS A 28 12.41 -21.34 -7.84
N ARG A 29 11.57 -20.30 -8.06
CA ARG A 29 11.04 -20.03 -9.40
C ARG A 29 12.18 -19.68 -10.36
N ALA A 30 12.09 -20.19 -11.57
CA ALA A 30 13.06 -19.91 -12.63
C ALA A 30 12.84 -18.49 -13.19
N VAL A 31 13.29 -17.48 -12.43
CA VAL A 31 13.13 -16.06 -12.77
C VAL A 31 14.43 -15.30 -12.59
N SER A 32 14.72 -14.42 -13.55
CA SER A 32 15.72 -13.37 -13.40
C SER A 32 15.04 -12.14 -12.83
N LEU A 33 15.54 -11.61 -11.69
CA LEU A 33 14.94 -10.45 -11.03
C LEU A 33 15.82 -9.22 -11.23
N GLN A 34 15.20 -8.12 -11.65
CA GLN A 34 15.82 -6.80 -11.70
C GLN A 34 14.89 -5.76 -11.09
N ALA A 35 15.44 -4.63 -10.65
CA ALA A 35 14.65 -3.57 -10.03
C ALA A 35 15.28 -2.20 -10.21
N PHE A 36 14.43 -1.18 -10.19
CA PHE A 36 14.81 0.21 -10.01
C PHE A 36 13.98 0.82 -8.87
N ASP A 37 14.64 1.60 -8.03
CA ASP A 37 14.01 2.42 -6.99
C ASP A 37 14.65 3.81 -7.00
N LEU A 38 13.89 4.86 -6.72
CA LEU A 38 14.42 6.23 -6.68
C LEU A 38 15.58 6.40 -5.70
N LYS A 39 15.62 5.57 -4.64
CA LYS A 39 16.71 5.55 -3.65
C LYS A 39 17.98 4.84 -4.15
N THR A 40 17.97 4.27 -5.36
CA THR A 40 19.17 3.60 -5.94
C THR A 40 20.31 4.59 -6.18
N ALA A 41 19.97 5.87 -6.47
CA ALA A 41 20.92 6.95 -6.61
C ALA A 41 20.62 8.03 -5.55
N GLY A 42 21.42 8.14 -4.53
CA GLY A 42 21.22 9.14 -3.48
C GLY A 42 21.92 8.80 -2.18
N PRO A 43 21.69 9.55 -1.10
CA PRO A 43 22.37 9.34 0.19
C PRO A 43 22.15 7.92 0.77
N GLU A 44 20.99 7.33 0.51
CA GLU A 44 20.61 6.00 0.99
C GLU A 44 20.90 4.87 -0.02
N ALA A 45 21.62 5.13 -1.10
CA ALA A 45 21.87 4.14 -2.16
C ALA A 45 22.48 2.84 -1.63
N HIS A 46 23.37 2.93 -0.64
CA HIS A 46 24.01 1.74 -0.03
C HIS A 46 22.99 0.81 0.64
N LEU A 47 21.95 1.35 1.29
CA LEU A 47 20.87 0.56 1.88
C LEU A 47 20.05 -0.14 0.80
N LYS A 48 19.73 0.59 -0.29
CA LYS A 48 18.97 0.04 -1.41
C LYS A 48 19.75 -1.06 -2.14
N HIS A 49 21.06 -0.89 -2.33
CA HIS A 49 21.90 -1.94 -2.88
C HIS A 49 21.98 -3.17 -1.97
N ALA A 50 21.99 -3.00 -0.64
CA ALA A 50 21.91 -4.10 0.31
C ALA A 50 20.57 -4.87 0.16
N ASP A 51 19.45 -4.15 -0.01
CA ASP A 51 18.13 -4.76 -0.28
C ASP A 51 18.16 -5.62 -1.56
N TYR A 52 18.73 -5.11 -2.66
CA TYR A 52 18.86 -5.87 -3.90
C TYR A 52 19.70 -7.13 -3.72
N ASN A 53 20.85 -7.01 -3.07
CA ASN A 53 21.77 -8.14 -2.82
C ASN A 53 21.10 -9.21 -1.96
N LYS A 54 20.35 -8.83 -0.93
CA LYS A 54 19.62 -9.75 -0.04
C LYS A 54 18.74 -10.73 -0.81
N TRP A 55 18.09 -10.26 -1.88
CA TRP A 55 17.16 -11.07 -2.65
C TRP A 55 17.70 -11.51 -4.02
N ASN A 56 19.01 -11.33 -4.26
CA ASN A 56 19.64 -11.60 -5.55
C ASN A 56 18.90 -10.95 -6.73
N VAL A 57 18.67 -9.63 -6.61
CA VAL A 57 18.01 -8.77 -7.59
C VAL A 57 19.06 -7.87 -8.24
N VAL A 58 19.05 -7.73 -9.57
CA VAL A 58 19.94 -6.82 -10.29
C VAL A 58 19.40 -5.40 -10.19
N GLY A 59 20.06 -4.53 -9.40
CA GLY A 59 19.72 -3.12 -9.32
C GLY A 59 20.04 -2.39 -10.63
N LYS A 60 19.09 -1.59 -11.11
CA LYS A 60 19.21 -0.75 -12.31
C LYS A 60 19.25 0.72 -11.93
N MET A 61 19.81 1.56 -12.81
CA MET A 61 19.98 2.99 -12.54
C MET A 61 18.82 3.85 -13.02
N SER A 62 17.90 3.28 -13.80
CA SER A 62 16.69 3.95 -14.28
C SER A 62 15.51 2.99 -14.40
N SER A 63 14.29 3.56 -14.43
CA SER A 63 13.06 2.82 -14.73
C SER A 63 13.13 2.19 -16.12
N SER A 64 13.61 2.93 -17.10
CA SER A 64 13.80 2.47 -18.48
C SER A 64 14.72 1.25 -18.55
N ASP A 65 15.88 1.29 -17.87
CA ASP A 65 16.82 0.16 -17.83
C ASP A 65 16.20 -1.06 -17.14
N ALA A 66 15.42 -0.84 -16.07
CA ALA A 66 14.75 -1.92 -15.38
C ALA A 66 13.62 -2.55 -16.22
N CYS A 67 12.97 -1.77 -17.08
CA CYS A 67 11.93 -2.29 -17.98
C CYS A 67 12.50 -2.95 -19.24
N HIS A 68 13.76 -2.67 -19.58
CA HIS A 68 14.37 -3.22 -20.80
C HIS A 68 14.45 -4.75 -20.76
N LYS A 69 13.89 -5.41 -21.80
CA LYS A 69 13.80 -6.88 -21.92
C LYS A 69 13.07 -7.58 -20.75
N ALA A 70 12.25 -6.86 -19.98
CA ALA A 70 11.38 -7.50 -19.00
C ALA A 70 10.19 -8.16 -19.70
N ASP A 71 9.82 -9.36 -19.26
CA ASP A 71 8.59 -10.05 -19.66
C ASP A 71 7.42 -9.63 -18.78
N LEU A 72 7.73 -9.40 -17.49
CA LEU A 72 6.77 -9.03 -16.45
C LEU A 72 7.35 -7.88 -15.60
N ILE A 73 6.57 -6.81 -15.43
CA ILE A 73 6.93 -5.63 -14.67
C ILE A 73 5.91 -5.44 -13.56
N PHE A 74 6.37 -5.44 -12.30
CA PHE A 74 5.57 -5.03 -11.15
C PHE A 74 5.88 -3.58 -10.79
N SER A 75 4.90 -2.69 -10.87
CA SER A 75 5.00 -1.33 -10.34
C SER A 75 4.50 -1.32 -8.89
N LEU A 76 5.40 -1.08 -7.95
CA LEU A 76 5.19 -1.17 -6.49
C LEU A 76 5.77 0.07 -5.80
N VAL A 77 5.22 1.22 -6.13
CA VAL A 77 5.57 2.53 -5.57
C VAL A 77 4.45 3.05 -4.67
N THR A 78 4.63 4.21 -4.07
CA THR A 78 3.57 4.90 -3.32
C THR A 78 2.47 5.41 -4.26
N ALA A 79 1.26 5.64 -3.73
CA ALA A 79 0.10 6.01 -4.54
C ALA A 79 0.33 7.29 -5.35
N ASP A 80 0.94 8.30 -4.74
CA ASP A 80 1.31 9.58 -5.35
C ASP A 80 2.35 9.47 -6.48
N GLN A 81 3.16 8.40 -6.50
CA GLN A 81 4.18 8.14 -7.51
C GLN A 81 3.74 7.19 -8.62
N ALA A 82 2.55 6.62 -8.55
CA ALA A 82 2.11 5.58 -9.48
C ALA A 82 2.10 6.03 -10.95
N GLU A 83 1.55 7.22 -11.24
CA GLU A 83 1.50 7.76 -12.60
C GLU A 83 2.88 8.18 -13.12
N ASN A 84 3.74 8.72 -12.24
CA ASN A 84 5.12 9.06 -12.57
C ASN A 84 5.93 7.79 -12.89
N ALA A 85 5.76 6.72 -12.11
CA ALA A 85 6.41 5.43 -12.36
C ALA A 85 6.00 4.82 -13.70
N ALA A 86 4.71 4.89 -14.05
CA ALA A 86 4.21 4.46 -15.35
C ALA A 86 4.77 5.31 -16.50
N SER A 87 4.88 6.64 -16.31
CA SER A 87 5.48 7.55 -17.30
C SER A 87 6.95 7.22 -17.55
N ALA A 88 7.74 7.06 -16.48
CA ALA A 88 9.15 6.72 -16.57
C ALA A 88 9.39 5.32 -17.19
N ALA A 89 8.52 4.35 -16.92
CA ALA A 89 8.57 3.04 -17.58
C ALA A 89 8.26 3.13 -19.08
N ALA A 90 7.37 4.03 -19.47
CA ALA A 90 6.96 4.25 -20.85
C ALA A 90 8.00 5.02 -21.70
N GLU A 91 9.10 5.48 -21.12
CA GLU A 91 10.23 6.09 -21.87
C GLU A 91 11.02 5.07 -22.70
N THR A 92 10.83 3.77 -22.45
CA THR A 92 11.41 2.69 -23.27
C THR A 92 10.33 1.90 -23.99
N ASN A 93 10.71 1.20 -25.09
CA ASN A 93 9.82 0.26 -25.73
C ASN A 93 9.65 -0.98 -24.84
N LEU A 94 8.43 -1.23 -24.39
CA LEU A 94 8.10 -2.32 -23.48
C LEU A 94 7.91 -3.68 -24.19
N CYS A 95 7.98 -3.73 -25.51
CA CYS A 95 8.00 -4.97 -26.29
C CYS A 95 6.93 -6.01 -25.90
N SER A 96 5.72 -5.57 -25.62
CA SER A 96 4.59 -6.39 -25.15
C SER A 96 4.76 -6.97 -23.74
N ALA A 97 5.65 -6.42 -22.91
CA ALA A 97 5.77 -6.80 -21.49
C ALA A 97 4.43 -6.61 -20.76
N LEU A 98 4.14 -7.51 -19.83
CA LEU A 98 3.02 -7.37 -18.91
C LEU A 98 3.40 -6.37 -17.82
N PHE A 99 2.71 -5.23 -17.76
CA PHE A 99 2.90 -4.21 -16.74
C PHE A 99 1.79 -4.30 -15.69
N LEU A 100 2.09 -4.87 -14.54
CA LEU A 100 1.19 -5.03 -13.40
C LEU A 100 1.35 -3.82 -12.48
N ASP A 101 0.40 -2.90 -12.56
CA ASP A 101 0.35 -1.75 -11.66
C ASP A 101 -0.29 -2.17 -10.33
N CYS A 102 0.54 -2.38 -9.31
CA CYS A 102 0.15 -2.87 -7.99
C CYS A 102 -0.16 -1.73 -7.00
N ASN A 103 -0.08 -0.47 -7.45
CA ASN A 103 -0.21 0.70 -6.60
C ASN A 103 -1.66 0.94 -6.16
N SER A 104 -1.84 1.51 -4.97
CA SER A 104 -3.17 1.75 -4.37
C SER A 104 -3.71 3.11 -4.82
N CYS A 105 -4.10 3.24 -6.09
CA CYS A 105 -4.58 4.49 -6.69
C CYS A 105 -6.03 4.38 -7.16
N ALA A 106 -6.65 5.55 -7.42
CA ALA A 106 -7.98 5.69 -7.99
C ALA A 106 -8.05 5.04 -9.40
N PRO A 107 -9.24 4.54 -9.81
CA PRO A 107 -9.44 3.95 -11.13
C PRO A 107 -8.99 4.85 -12.29
N ASP A 108 -9.19 6.16 -12.19
CA ASP A 108 -8.81 7.09 -13.25
C ASP A 108 -7.29 7.29 -13.35
N THR A 109 -6.57 7.28 -12.24
CA THR A 109 -5.09 7.23 -12.23
C THR A 109 -4.60 5.99 -12.96
N LYS A 110 -5.22 4.82 -12.71
CA LYS A 110 -4.92 3.57 -13.43
C LYS A 110 -5.17 3.67 -14.92
N LYS A 111 -6.30 4.28 -15.34
CA LYS A 111 -6.62 4.48 -16.75
C LYS A 111 -5.62 5.40 -17.47
N ARG A 112 -5.15 6.48 -16.80
CA ARG A 112 -4.11 7.35 -17.35
C ARG A 112 -2.78 6.61 -17.51
N SER A 113 -2.36 5.86 -16.49
CA SER A 113 -1.17 5.01 -16.55
C SER A 113 -1.26 3.97 -17.67
N ALA A 114 -2.41 3.32 -17.82
CA ALA A 114 -2.65 2.33 -18.88
C ALA A 114 -2.45 2.90 -20.29
N LYS A 115 -2.91 4.14 -20.54
CA LYS A 115 -2.72 4.82 -21.84
C LYS A 115 -1.23 5.02 -22.15
N LYS A 116 -0.43 5.43 -21.15
CA LYS A 116 1.01 5.65 -21.30
C LYS A 116 1.75 4.35 -21.59
N ILE A 117 1.46 3.30 -20.82
CA ILE A 117 2.08 1.97 -21.00
C ILE A 117 1.71 1.37 -22.37
N ALA A 118 0.44 1.47 -22.78
CA ALA A 118 0.00 0.98 -24.09
C ALA A 118 0.69 1.73 -25.24
N ALA A 119 0.87 3.05 -25.13
CA ALA A 119 1.60 3.85 -26.12
C ALA A 119 3.08 3.43 -26.27
N ALA A 120 3.69 2.90 -25.19
CA ALA A 120 5.04 2.33 -25.19
C ALA A 120 5.08 0.84 -25.59
N GLY A 121 3.97 0.27 -26.08
CA GLY A 121 3.89 -1.13 -26.51
C GLY A 121 3.78 -2.14 -25.37
N GLY A 122 3.50 -1.71 -24.14
CA GLY A 122 3.26 -2.57 -22.98
C GLY A 122 1.80 -3.01 -22.85
N ARG A 123 1.57 -4.08 -22.12
CA ARG A 123 0.26 -4.67 -21.82
C ARG A 123 -0.08 -4.39 -20.35
N TYR A 124 -0.98 -3.43 -20.11
CA TYR A 124 -1.27 -2.95 -18.76
C TYR A 124 -2.31 -3.79 -18.04
N ILE A 125 -2.04 -4.08 -16.79
CA ILE A 125 -2.93 -4.76 -15.84
C ILE A 125 -3.08 -3.92 -14.57
N ASP A 126 -4.32 -3.56 -14.20
CA ASP A 126 -4.64 -3.04 -12.89
C ASP A 126 -4.65 -4.19 -11.88
N LEU A 127 -3.66 -4.23 -10.99
CA LEU A 127 -3.53 -5.24 -9.94
C LEU A 127 -3.70 -4.58 -8.57
N SER A 128 -4.59 -5.13 -7.76
CA SER A 128 -4.83 -4.69 -6.38
C SER A 128 -4.45 -5.76 -5.38
N ILE A 129 -3.43 -5.51 -4.57
CA ILE A 129 -3.07 -6.37 -3.43
C ILE A 129 -4.06 -6.11 -2.29
N MET A 130 -4.78 -7.13 -1.84
CA MET A 130 -5.95 -6.99 -0.97
C MET A 130 -5.66 -7.12 0.53
N THR A 131 -4.44 -7.54 0.90
CA THR A 131 -3.98 -7.72 2.29
C THR A 131 -2.57 -7.17 2.46
N PRO A 132 -2.05 -6.99 3.70
CA PRO A 132 -0.62 -6.85 3.91
C PRO A 132 0.14 -8.00 3.23
N VAL A 133 1.35 -7.71 2.73
CA VAL A 133 2.14 -8.71 1.99
C VAL A 133 2.74 -9.77 2.90
N HIS A 134 3.00 -9.44 4.16
CA HIS A 134 3.42 -10.43 5.16
C HIS A 134 2.21 -11.02 5.89
N PRO A 135 2.22 -12.33 6.19
CA PRO A 135 3.29 -13.31 5.93
C PRO A 135 3.19 -13.99 4.55
N ASN A 136 2.19 -13.67 3.72
CA ASN A 136 1.87 -14.41 2.49
C ASN A 136 2.80 -14.11 1.31
N LEU A 137 3.65 -13.07 1.40
CA LEU A 137 4.60 -12.66 0.38
C LEU A 137 3.89 -12.44 -0.99
N HIS A 138 4.43 -12.97 -2.09
CA HIS A 138 3.83 -12.91 -3.43
C HIS A 138 2.51 -13.68 -3.56
N LYS A 139 2.15 -14.52 -2.58
CA LYS A 139 0.86 -15.23 -2.50
C LYS A 139 -0.25 -14.41 -1.84
N SER A 140 0.01 -13.17 -1.45
CA SER A 140 -1.03 -12.27 -0.95
C SER A 140 -2.18 -12.19 -1.96
N PRO A 141 -3.46 -12.28 -1.50
CA PRO A 141 -4.61 -12.22 -2.40
C PRO A 141 -4.59 -10.95 -3.25
N CYS A 142 -4.68 -11.10 -4.57
CA CYS A 142 -4.67 -10.01 -5.53
C CYS A 142 -5.89 -10.08 -6.47
N LEU A 143 -6.43 -8.92 -6.80
CA LEU A 143 -7.43 -8.77 -7.86
C LEU A 143 -6.78 -8.15 -9.08
N MET A 144 -7.13 -8.63 -10.27
CA MET A 144 -6.64 -8.10 -11.54
C MET A 144 -7.80 -7.67 -12.44
N SER A 145 -7.60 -6.59 -13.19
CA SER A 145 -8.52 -6.14 -14.22
C SER A 145 -7.79 -5.48 -15.40
N GLY A 146 -8.48 -5.37 -16.52
CA GLY A 146 -7.95 -4.87 -17.80
C GLY A 146 -8.10 -5.90 -18.90
N SER A 147 -7.97 -5.48 -20.17
CA SER A 147 -8.10 -6.36 -21.33
C SER A 147 -7.08 -7.51 -21.32
N GLU A 148 -5.91 -7.28 -20.72
CA GLU A 148 -4.80 -8.23 -20.64
C GLU A 148 -4.79 -9.07 -19.34
N ALA A 149 -5.78 -8.88 -18.45
CA ALA A 149 -5.80 -9.53 -17.15
C ALA A 149 -5.87 -11.07 -17.24
N GLN A 150 -6.55 -11.61 -18.27
CA GLN A 150 -6.63 -13.05 -18.48
C GLN A 150 -5.28 -13.64 -18.91
N ALA A 151 -4.56 -12.96 -19.79
CA ALA A 151 -3.21 -13.38 -20.20
C ALA A 151 -2.20 -13.27 -19.03
N ALA A 152 -2.35 -12.26 -18.18
CA ALA A 152 -1.53 -12.11 -16.97
C ALA A 152 -1.82 -13.20 -15.94
N LEU A 153 -3.05 -13.75 -15.89
CA LEU A 153 -3.44 -14.81 -14.94
C LEU A 153 -2.57 -16.05 -15.10
N ASP A 154 -2.30 -16.48 -16.33
CA ASP A 154 -1.49 -17.67 -16.61
C ASP A 154 -0.05 -17.49 -16.10
N VAL A 155 0.54 -16.31 -16.35
CA VAL A 155 1.89 -15.97 -15.90
C VAL A 155 1.95 -15.86 -14.37
N THR A 156 1.02 -15.11 -13.75
CA THR A 156 1.02 -14.96 -12.29
C THR A 156 0.73 -16.27 -11.56
N THR A 157 -0.11 -17.15 -12.13
CA THR A 157 -0.34 -18.51 -11.61
C THR A 157 0.92 -19.37 -11.68
N SER A 158 1.66 -19.30 -12.81
CA SER A 158 2.93 -20.04 -12.95
C SER A 158 3.98 -19.57 -11.92
N LEU A 159 3.90 -18.33 -11.47
CA LEU A 159 4.73 -17.78 -10.38
C LEU A 159 4.21 -18.14 -8.97
N GLY A 160 3.07 -18.85 -8.84
CA GLY A 160 2.48 -19.23 -7.57
C GLY A 160 1.70 -18.10 -6.88
N MET A 161 1.39 -17.00 -7.58
CA MET A 161 0.62 -15.89 -7.03
C MET A 161 -0.85 -16.27 -6.85
N ASN A 162 -1.49 -15.70 -5.84
CA ASN A 162 -2.92 -15.83 -5.59
C ASN A 162 -3.68 -14.66 -6.25
N THR A 163 -3.92 -14.77 -7.54
CA THR A 163 -4.54 -13.73 -8.37
C THR A 163 -5.92 -14.15 -8.88
N LYS A 164 -6.85 -13.17 -8.98
CA LYS A 164 -8.19 -13.38 -9.51
C LYS A 164 -8.56 -12.25 -10.47
N VAL A 165 -9.00 -12.59 -11.68
CA VAL A 165 -9.55 -11.62 -12.63
C VAL A 165 -10.97 -11.22 -12.22
N VAL A 166 -11.23 -9.89 -12.14
CA VAL A 166 -12.51 -9.33 -11.69
C VAL A 166 -13.19 -8.42 -12.71
N GLY A 167 -12.60 -8.26 -13.89
CA GLY A 167 -13.18 -7.51 -14.99
C GLY A 167 -12.20 -7.22 -16.11
N GLY A 168 -12.74 -6.93 -17.31
CA GLY A 168 -11.96 -6.61 -18.51
C GLY A 168 -11.59 -5.13 -18.64
N GLN A 169 -12.06 -4.27 -17.75
CA GLN A 169 -11.76 -2.83 -17.80
C GLN A 169 -10.75 -2.46 -16.72
N VAL A 170 -9.76 -1.64 -17.07
CA VAL A 170 -8.82 -1.03 -16.14
C VAL A 170 -9.58 -0.19 -15.11
N GLY A 171 -9.26 -0.36 -13.83
CA GLY A 171 -9.93 0.30 -12.71
C GLY A 171 -10.92 -0.60 -11.96
N ALA A 172 -11.33 -1.75 -12.53
CA ALA A 172 -12.29 -2.63 -11.88
C ALA A 172 -11.74 -3.35 -10.64
N ALA A 173 -10.43 -3.62 -10.59
CA ALA A 173 -9.76 -4.13 -9.38
C ALA A 173 -9.57 -2.99 -8.36
N SER A 174 -9.08 -1.84 -8.81
CA SER A 174 -8.82 -0.67 -7.95
C SER A 174 -10.07 -0.16 -7.26
N VAL A 175 -11.21 -0.01 -7.96
CA VAL A 175 -12.45 0.48 -7.32
C VAL A 175 -12.87 -0.41 -6.14
N ARG A 176 -12.71 -1.74 -6.26
CA ARG A 176 -13.03 -2.67 -5.18
C ARG A 176 -12.17 -2.44 -3.95
N LYS A 177 -10.87 -2.23 -4.17
CA LYS A 177 -9.92 -1.92 -3.09
C LYS A 177 -10.21 -0.56 -2.47
N MET A 178 -10.45 0.48 -3.28
CA MET A 178 -10.72 1.84 -2.81
C MET A 178 -11.98 1.89 -1.94
N VAL A 179 -13.10 1.37 -2.42
CA VAL A 179 -14.36 1.33 -1.66
C VAL A 179 -14.19 0.54 -0.35
N ARG A 180 -13.53 -0.63 -0.39
CA ARG A 180 -13.24 -1.40 0.82
C ARG A 180 -12.37 -0.64 1.82
N SER A 181 -11.46 0.20 1.34
CA SER A 181 -10.53 0.97 2.18
C SER A 181 -11.24 1.96 3.10
N VAL A 182 -12.43 2.47 2.72
CA VAL A 182 -13.25 3.30 3.61
C VAL A 182 -13.53 2.58 4.93
N MET A 183 -13.95 1.31 4.87
CA MET A 183 -14.23 0.53 6.08
C MET A 183 -12.95 0.15 6.83
N VAL A 184 -11.93 -0.35 6.13
CA VAL A 184 -10.71 -0.85 6.79
C VAL A 184 -9.99 0.26 7.54
N LYS A 185 -9.73 1.39 6.88
CA LYS A 185 -9.04 2.53 7.49
C LYS A 185 -9.96 3.38 8.36
N GLY A 186 -11.26 3.36 8.08
CA GLY A 186 -12.28 3.97 8.92
C GLY A 186 -12.37 3.31 10.29
N LEU A 187 -12.36 1.98 10.34
CA LEU A 187 -12.30 1.26 11.62
C LEU A 187 -11.03 1.59 12.41
N GLU A 188 -9.89 1.73 11.75
CA GLU A 188 -8.65 2.14 12.43
C GLU A 188 -8.79 3.55 13.03
N ALA A 189 -9.30 4.52 12.28
CA ALA A 189 -9.48 5.89 12.74
C ALA A 189 -10.52 6.00 13.89
N LEU A 190 -11.66 5.30 13.77
CA LEU A 190 -12.67 5.24 14.83
C LEU A 190 -12.14 4.57 16.10
N THR A 191 -11.38 3.49 15.95
CA THR A 191 -10.74 2.79 17.07
C THR A 191 -9.73 3.69 17.78
N LEU A 192 -8.92 4.43 17.00
CA LEU A 192 -7.99 5.42 17.56
C LEU A 192 -8.72 6.43 18.43
N GLU A 193 -9.70 7.14 17.88
CA GLU A 193 -10.44 8.21 18.58
C GLU A 193 -11.13 7.68 19.84
N CYS A 194 -11.80 6.53 19.73
CA CYS A 194 -12.48 5.88 20.83
C CYS A 194 -11.51 5.52 21.98
N PHE A 195 -10.40 4.87 21.68
CA PHE A 195 -9.50 4.38 22.73
C PHE A 195 -8.56 5.45 23.29
N LEU A 196 -8.24 6.50 22.54
CA LEU A 196 -7.58 7.68 23.11
C LEU A 196 -8.49 8.38 24.12
N ALA A 197 -9.79 8.54 23.80
CA ALA A 197 -10.76 9.11 24.73
C ALA A 197 -10.98 8.21 25.97
N ALA A 198 -11.12 6.90 25.78
CA ALA A 198 -11.27 5.93 26.85
C ALA A 198 -10.04 5.91 27.79
N ARG A 199 -8.82 5.98 27.22
CA ARG A 199 -7.56 6.08 27.97
C ARG A 199 -7.48 7.36 28.79
N ALA A 200 -7.79 8.49 28.18
CA ALA A 200 -7.80 9.79 28.85
C ALA A 200 -8.85 9.86 29.98
N ALA A 201 -9.96 9.14 29.85
CA ALA A 201 -11.01 9.05 30.86
C ALA A 201 -10.76 7.94 31.91
N GLY A 202 -9.79 7.05 31.71
CA GLY A 202 -9.48 5.93 32.63
C GLY A 202 -10.51 4.79 32.60
N ILE A 203 -11.21 4.59 31.46
CA ILE A 203 -12.31 3.61 31.29
C ILE A 203 -12.06 2.62 30.14
N GLU A 204 -10.83 2.34 29.83
CA GLU A 204 -10.42 1.54 28.66
C GLU A 204 -11.01 0.10 28.71
N ASP A 205 -10.90 -0.55 29.86
CA ASP A 205 -11.41 -1.92 30.07
C ASP A 205 -12.93 -2.00 29.97
N GLU A 206 -13.65 -1.01 30.47
CA GLU A 206 -15.11 -0.93 30.39
C GLU A 206 -15.57 -0.75 28.94
N VAL A 207 -14.87 0.07 28.16
CA VAL A 207 -15.17 0.27 26.75
C VAL A 207 -14.91 -1.03 25.95
N ILE A 208 -13.79 -1.70 26.18
CA ILE A 208 -13.49 -3.00 25.55
C ILE A 208 -14.62 -4.01 25.88
N SER A 209 -14.95 -4.16 27.15
CA SER A 209 -15.98 -5.11 27.60
C SER A 209 -17.35 -4.84 26.97
N SER A 210 -17.74 -3.56 26.91
CA SER A 210 -18.98 -3.11 26.28
C SER A 210 -19.02 -3.43 24.77
N LEU A 211 -17.91 -3.16 24.06
CA LEU A 211 -17.80 -3.43 22.64
C LEU A 211 -17.76 -4.93 22.32
N GLU A 212 -17.09 -5.75 23.13
CA GLU A 212 -17.12 -7.22 22.97
C GLU A 212 -18.54 -7.79 23.15
N THR A 213 -19.33 -7.20 24.07
CA THR A 213 -20.73 -7.57 24.26
C THR A 213 -21.61 -7.15 23.06
N SER A 214 -21.39 -5.95 22.53
CA SER A 214 -22.17 -5.40 21.41
C SER A 214 -21.84 -6.04 20.07
N TYR A 215 -20.60 -6.47 19.89
CA TYR A 215 -20.06 -7.07 18.65
C TYR A 215 -19.34 -8.38 18.95
N PRO A 216 -20.06 -9.44 19.36
CA PRO A 216 -19.44 -10.70 19.78
C PRO A 216 -18.63 -11.33 18.64
N GLY A 217 -17.40 -11.72 18.96
CA GLY A 217 -16.46 -12.36 18.04
C GLY A 217 -15.68 -11.38 17.16
N PHE A 218 -15.84 -10.07 17.33
CA PHE A 218 -14.97 -9.11 16.62
C PHE A 218 -13.54 -9.10 17.19
N GLY A 219 -13.39 -9.27 18.51
CA GLY A 219 -12.10 -9.36 19.19
C GLY A 219 -11.42 -8.00 19.34
N TRP A 220 -12.10 -7.06 19.98
CA TRP A 220 -11.60 -5.68 20.19
C TRP A 220 -10.29 -5.63 20.96
N ALA A 221 -10.16 -6.45 22.00
CA ALA A 221 -8.95 -6.49 22.83
C ALA A 221 -7.68 -6.81 22.01
N GLN A 222 -7.79 -7.65 20.97
CA GLN A 222 -6.68 -8.02 20.10
C GLN A 222 -6.54 -7.08 18.91
N ARG A 223 -7.65 -6.53 18.39
CA ARG A 223 -7.65 -5.71 17.18
C ARG A 223 -7.30 -4.25 17.43
N ALA A 224 -7.71 -3.69 18.59
CA ALA A 224 -7.45 -2.29 18.88
C ALA A 224 -5.95 -1.96 18.90
N PRO A 225 -5.09 -2.71 19.64
CA PRO A 225 -3.64 -2.47 19.58
C PRO A 225 -3.08 -2.57 18.17
N TYR A 226 -3.46 -3.60 17.41
CA TYR A 226 -3.04 -3.76 16.02
C TYR A 226 -3.44 -2.57 15.14
N MET A 227 -4.67 -2.04 15.30
CA MET A 227 -5.14 -0.90 14.51
C MET A 227 -4.35 0.38 14.83
N LEU A 228 -4.07 0.66 16.11
CA LEU A 228 -3.25 1.80 16.52
C LEU A 228 -1.81 1.66 16.02
N GLU A 229 -1.20 0.48 16.18
CA GLU A 229 0.14 0.19 15.66
C GLU A 229 0.24 0.46 14.15
N ARG A 230 -0.76 0.01 13.38
CA ARG A 230 -0.81 0.26 11.93
C ARG A 230 -0.89 1.74 11.58
N MET A 231 -1.54 2.56 12.38
CA MET A 231 -1.59 4.01 12.18
C MET A 231 -0.25 4.66 12.52
N ILE A 232 0.41 4.25 13.60
CA ILE A 232 1.75 4.72 13.98
C ILE A 232 2.76 4.39 12.88
N THR A 233 2.84 3.13 12.47
CA THR A 233 3.86 2.65 11.53
C THR A 233 3.63 3.12 10.10
N HIS A 234 2.38 3.30 9.65
CA HIS A 234 2.06 3.54 8.26
C HIS A 234 1.14 4.75 8.01
N GLY A 235 0.94 5.61 8.97
CA GLY A 235 -0.05 6.70 8.92
C GLY A 235 0.07 7.57 7.68
N ASN A 236 1.25 8.06 7.33
CA ASN A 236 1.48 8.88 6.15
C ASN A 236 1.10 8.16 4.86
N ARG A 237 1.60 6.94 4.63
CA ARG A 237 1.26 6.13 3.45
C ARG A 237 -0.24 5.84 3.37
N ARG A 238 -0.89 5.54 4.50
CA ARG A 238 -2.33 5.26 4.57
C ARG A 238 -3.16 6.51 4.29
N ALA A 239 -2.70 7.68 4.71
CA ALA A 239 -3.32 8.96 4.36
C ALA A 239 -3.27 9.21 2.84
N ASP A 240 -2.12 8.97 2.19
CA ASP A 240 -1.99 9.07 0.73
C ASP A 240 -2.94 8.11 0.00
N GLU A 241 -3.04 6.87 0.47
CA GLU A 241 -4.02 5.92 -0.07
C GLU A 241 -5.47 6.41 0.13
N MET A 242 -5.80 7.10 1.23
CA MET A 242 -7.14 7.64 1.48
C MET A 242 -7.46 8.88 0.62
N VAL A 243 -6.46 9.64 0.17
CA VAL A 243 -6.64 10.68 -0.85
C VAL A 243 -7.17 10.06 -2.16
N GLU A 244 -6.61 8.93 -2.58
CA GLU A 244 -7.08 8.20 -3.77
C GLU A 244 -8.50 7.61 -3.56
N VAL A 245 -8.82 7.17 -2.33
CA VAL A 245 -10.18 6.75 -1.96
C VAL A 245 -11.16 7.92 -2.08
N THR A 246 -10.79 9.09 -1.56
CA THR A 246 -11.58 10.32 -1.64
C THR A 246 -11.88 10.69 -3.10
N GLN A 247 -10.88 10.63 -3.97
CA GLN A 247 -11.07 10.86 -5.40
C GLN A 247 -12.01 9.81 -6.02
N THR A 248 -11.81 8.53 -5.69
CA THR A 248 -12.69 7.45 -6.18
C THR A 248 -14.16 7.67 -5.80
N LEU A 249 -14.43 8.13 -4.57
CA LEU A 249 -15.80 8.41 -4.14
C LEU A 249 -16.41 9.59 -4.91
N ARG A 250 -15.64 10.66 -5.16
CA ARG A 250 -16.08 11.78 -6.00
C ARG A 250 -16.40 11.35 -7.43
N ASP A 251 -15.56 10.51 -8.01
CA ASP A 251 -15.78 9.96 -9.36
C ASP A 251 -17.03 9.06 -9.44
N LEU A 252 -17.49 8.55 -8.29
CA LEU A 252 -18.75 7.80 -8.11
C LEU A 252 -19.92 8.70 -7.68
N GLU A 253 -19.74 10.02 -7.68
CA GLU A 253 -20.75 11.03 -7.25
C GLU A 253 -21.17 10.86 -5.78
N ILE A 254 -20.28 10.34 -4.91
CA ILE A 254 -20.49 10.19 -3.47
C ILE A 254 -19.62 11.21 -2.74
N GLU A 255 -20.25 12.06 -1.90
CA GLU A 255 -19.51 13.04 -1.10
C GLU A 255 -18.64 12.31 -0.05
N PRO A 256 -17.31 12.53 -0.03
CA PRO A 256 -16.37 11.72 0.76
C PRO A 256 -16.17 12.24 2.19
N HIS A 257 -17.25 12.51 2.94
CA HIS A 257 -17.17 13.04 4.30
C HIS A 257 -16.24 12.22 5.21
N MET A 258 -16.51 10.93 5.34
CA MET A 258 -15.73 10.05 6.20
C MET A 258 -14.32 9.80 5.65
N ALA A 259 -14.15 9.66 4.32
CA ALA A 259 -12.83 9.44 3.74
C ALA A 259 -11.89 10.64 3.98
N ASN A 260 -12.41 11.88 3.93
CA ASN A 260 -11.66 13.08 4.29
C ASN A 260 -11.24 13.08 5.77
N ALA A 261 -12.16 12.73 6.69
CA ALA A 261 -11.86 12.65 8.13
C ALA A 261 -10.81 11.56 8.41
N ILE A 262 -10.97 10.38 7.82
CA ILE A 262 -10.02 9.26 7.94
C ILE A 262 -8.63 9.67 7.44
N THR A 263 -8.55 10.37 6.29
CA THR A 263 -7.28 10.89 5.75
C THR A 263 -6.58 11.77 6.79
N LYS A 264 -7.34 12.66 7.42
CA LYS A 264 -6.84 13.59 8.45
C LYS A 264 -6.27 12.83 9.66
N CYS A 265 -7.04 11.89 10.21
CA CYS A 265 -6.63 11.08 11.36
C CYS A 265 -5.32 10.29 11.09
N HIS A 266 -5.24 9.62 9.93
CA HIS A 266 -4.03 8.88 9.56
C HIS A 266 -2.82 9.80 9.36
N ARG A 267 -3.03 10.99 8.75
CA ARG A 267 -1.96 11.96 8.54
C ARG A 267 -1.43 12.51 9.86
N GLU A 268 -2.34 12.86 10.76
CA GLU A 268 -1.98 13.39 12.08
C GLU A 268 -1.08 12.41 12.85
N VAL A 269 -1.48 11.14 12.96
CA VAL A 269 -0.66 10.12 13.61
C VAL A 269 0.65 9.87 12.88
N GLY A 270 0.63 9.84 11.54
CA GLY A 270 1.84 9.62 10.74
C GLY A 270 2.88 10.74 10.86
N LEU A 271 2.45 11.98 11.13
CA LEU A 271 3.33 13.13 11.35
C LEU A 271 3.93 13.20 12.77
N MET A 272 3.44 12.39 13.72
CA MET A 272 4.01 12.32 15.08
C MET A 272 5.38 11.63 15.11
N GLU A 273 5.76 10.92 14.03
CA GLU A 273 7.05 10.21 13.89
C GLU A 273 7.37 9.30 15.10
N LEU A 274 6.33 8.62 15.61
CA LEU A 274 6.48 7.65 16.67
C LEU A 274 7.23 6.41 16.16
N ASP A 275 8.22 5.94 16.93
CA ASP A 275 8.93 4.70 16.63
C ASP A 275 8.18 3.50 17.21
N SER A 276 7.46 2.79 16.36
CA SER A 276 6.70 1.59 16.74
C SER A 276 7.57 0.45 17.28
N GLN A 277 8.89 0.46 17.06
CA GLN A 277 9.79 -0.55 17.60
C GLN A 277 10.10 -0.33 19.08
N THR A 278 9.92 0.89 19.58
CA THR A 278 10.15 1.25 21.00
C THR A 278 8.90 1.12 21.86
N ILE A 279 7.73 0.88 21.27
CA ILE A 279 6.44 0.77 21.94
C ILE A 279 5.98 -0.68 21.89
N ASP A 280 5.46 -1.22 23.00
CA ASP A 280 4.84 -2.55 22.99
C ASP A 280 3.59 -2.55 22.10
N SER A 281 3.72 -3.10 20.89
CA SER A 281 2.70 -3.11 19.86
C SER A 281 1.46 -3.95 20.19
N GLN A 282 1.50 -4.75 21.26
CA GLN A 282 0.36 -5.53 21.76
C GLN A 282 -0.34 -4.86 22.95
N ASN A 283 0.22 -3.78 23.48
CA ASN A 283 -0.32 -3.05 24.63
C ASN A 283 -1.05 -1.80 24.18
N LEU A 284 -2.39 -1.84 24.21
CA LEU A 284 -3.25 -0.74 23.82
C LEU A 284 -2.96 0.53 24.62
N GLY A 285 -2.80 0.40 25.94
CA GLY A 285 -2.50 1.53 26.83
C GLY A 285 -1.17 2.20 26.50
N ALA A 286 -0.11 1.41 26.22
CA ALA A 286 1.20 1.96 25.85
C ALA A 286 1.15 2.73 24.51
N LEU A 287 0.43 2.20 23.51
CA LEU A 287 0.22 2.86 22.23
C LEU A 287 -0.60 4.15 22.39
N SER A 288 -1.67 4.11 23.17
CA SER A 288 -2.52 5.27 23.46
C SER A 288 -1.76 6.36 24.20
N ASP A 289 -0.97 6.01 25.24
CA ASP A 289 -0.16 6.96 26.00
C ASP A 289 0.89 7.65 25.14
N ALA A 290 1.54 6.93 24.24
CA ALA A 290 2.52 7.50 23.32
C ALA A 290 1.88 8.56 22.40
N ILE A 291 0.70 8.27 21.85
CA ILE A 291 -0.04 9.20 20.98
C ILE A 291 -0.53 10.41 21.79
N LEU A 292 -1.14 10.20 22.97
CA LEU A 292 -1.64 11.27 23.84
C LEU A 292 -0.52 12.21 24.29
N THR A 293 0.68 11.69 24.56
CA THR A 293 1.85 12.49 24.88
C THR A 293 2.19 13.43 23.72
N LYS A 294 2.25 12.93 22.48
CA LYS A 294 2.50 13.75 21.29
C LYS A 294 1.42 14.80 21.04
N LEU A 295 0.16 14.46 21.23
CA LEU A 295 -0.96 15.42 21.14
C LEU A 295 -0.85 16.53 22.18
N SER A 296 -0.40 16.23 23.40
CA SER A 296 -0.21 17.22 24.44
C SER A 296 0.98 18.15 24.16
N GLU A 297 2.10 17.61 23.65
CA GLU A 297 3.27 18.38 23.22
C GLU A 297 2.90 19.39 22.12
N ALA A 298 2.13 18.96 21.12
CA ALA A 298 1.70 19.81 20.01
C ALA A 298 0.83 20.99 20.49
N ARG A 299 -0.08 20.76 21.44
CA ARG A 299 -0.94 21.82 22.03
C ARG A 299 -0.16 22.87 22.82
N VAL A 300 0.94 22.47 23.46
CA VAL A 300 1.79 23.41 24.22
C VAL A 300 2.60 24.31 23.29
N CYS A 301 2.90 23.86 22.06
CA CYS A 301 3.65 24.62 21.06
C CYS A 301 2.78 25.57 20.24
N GLU A 302 1.45 25.48 20.26
CA GLU A 302 0.56 26.45 19.63
C GLU A 302 0.41 27.67 20.51
N PRO A 303 0.76 28.91 20.05
CA PRO A 303 0.52 30.12 20.82
C PRO A 303 -0.98 30.32 21.03
N LEU A 304 -1.38 30.56 22.29
CA LEU A 304 -2.73 30.96 22.71
C LEU A 304 -3.19 32.18 21.87
N GLY A 305 -3.95 31.95 20.81
CA GLY A 305 -4.51 33.09 20.07
C GLY A 305 -5.04 32.88 18.66
N ALA A 306 -5.14 31.69 18.13
CA ALA A 306 -5.84 31.51 16.84
C ALA A 306 -7.33 31.21 17.10
N PRO A 307 -8.30 31.98 16.58
CA PRO A 307 -9.70 31.63 16.70
C PRO A 307 -9.98 30.38 15.84
N HIS A 308 -10.67 29.42 16.45
CA HIS A 308 -11.24 28.29 15.71
C HIS A 308 -12.21 28.83 14.66
N GLU A 309 -11.83 28.83 13.40
CA GLU A 309 -12.81 29.01 12.31
C GLU A 309 -13.74 27.78 12.30
N GLN A 310 -15.01 28.07 12.47
CA GLN A 310 -16.14 27.13 12.53
C GLN A 310 -16.48 26.57 11.13
#